data_2583e71fc87d8668418573c1ab30a39f
#
_entry.id   2583e71fc87d8668418573c1ab30a39f
#
_cell.length_a   1.000
_cell.length_b   1.000
_cell.length_c   1.000
_cell.angle_alpha   90.00
_cell.angle_beta   90.00
_cell.angle_gamma   90.00
#
_symmetry.space_group_name_H-M   'P 1'
#
loop_
_entity.id
_entity.type
_entity.pdbx_description
1 polymer ?
#
loop_
_entity_poly.entity_id
_entity_poly.type
_entity_poly.pdbx_seq_one_letter_code
_entity_poly.pdbx_strand_id
1 'polypeptide(L)'
;MQIELLQIEKLIPYANNARNNEKAVDKVAASIKEFGFRNPIIIDKNNEIIAGHTRLLAAKKLGLKEVPTIRADDLTAEQVKAFRIADNKTAEYSEWNFELLAQELEELKLADYDLSLTAFDLSECEKLLDLLKEVNNKNKDDDFDIQLPEEPVTKRGDIWLLGKHRLMCGDACSESDVAALMREDFADMVFTDPPWSELWRNRASKLETKDDSQ
;
A
#
# COMPACT_ATOMS: atom_id res chain seq x y z
N MET A 1 -8.69 -31.34 -16.24
CA MET A 1 -7.31 -30.81 -16.12
C MET A 1 -6.80 -31.26 -14.78
N GLN A 2 -5.70 -32.05 -14.73
CA GLN A 2 -5.10 -32.55 -13.51
C GLN A 2 -3.67 -32.02 -13.38
N ILE A 3 -3.25 -31.72 -12.14
CA ILE A 3 -1.86 -31.37 -11.84
C ILE A 3 -1.14 -32.67 -11.49
N GLU A 4 -0.02 -32.92 -12.15
CA GLU A 4 0.87 -34.04 -11.88
C GLU A 4 2.27 -33.53 -11.51
N LEU A 5 2.97 -34.25 -10.62
CA LEU A 5 4.38 -33.98 -10.36
C LEU A 5 5.23 -34.73 -11.37
N LEU A 6 6.06 -34.00 -12.09
CA LEU A 6 6.95 -34.57 -13.11
C LEU A 6 8.41 -34.27 -12.77
N GLN A 7 9.28 -35.26 -12.95
CA GLN A 7 10.72 -35.08 -12.78
C GLN A 7 11.24 -34.07 -13.79
N ILE A 8 12.06 -33.11 -13.33
CA ILE A 8 12.60 -32.02 -14.15
C ILE A 8 13.35 -32.53 -15.36
N GLU A 9 14.01 -33.68 -15.24
CA GLU A 9 14.79 -34.32 -16.31
C GLU A 9 13.92 -34.81 -17.48
N LYS A 10 12.62 -35.05 -17.23
CA LYS A 10 11.67 -35.48 -18.26
C LYS A 10 11.07 -34.32 -19.05
N LEU A 11 11.28 -33.07 -18.59
CA LEU A 11 10.77 -31.88 -19.27
C LEU A 11 11.70 -31.47 -20.41
N ILE A 12 11.13 -31.26 -21.57
CA ILE A 12 11.83 -30.84 -22.78
C ILE A 12 11.57 -29.35 -23.03
N PRO A 13 12.59 -28.49 -22.87
CA PRO A 13 12.45 -27.08 -23.24
C PRO A 13 12.21 -26.93 -24.74
N TYR A 14 11.26 -26.04 -25.13
CA TYR A 14 11.04 -25.73 -26.52
C TYR A 14 12.22 -24.96 -27.11
N ALA A 15 12.86 -25.51 -28.16
CA ALA A 15 14.10 -24.96 -28.72
C ALA A 15 13.94 -23.55 -29.34
N ASN A 16 12.74 -23.26 -29.91
CA ASN A 16 12.46 -21.98 -30.55
C ASN A 16 11.73 -21.00 -29.60
N ASN A 17 12.05 -21.03 -28.31
CA ASN A 17 11.48 -20.07 -27.36
C ASN A 17 11.92 -18.64 -27.69
N ALA A 18 10.99 -17.79 -28.08
CA ALA A 18 11.26 -16.41 -28.50
C ALA A 18 11.62 -15.47 -27.33
N ARG A 19 11.39 -15.89 -26.08
CA ARG A 19 11.67 -15.07 -24.87
C ARG A 19 13.03 -15.40 -24.27
N ASN A 20 13.81 -14.32 -23.99
CA ASN A 20 14.96 -14.43 -23.10
C ASN A 20 14.51 -14.31 -21.64
N ASN A 21 14.69 -15.38 -20.87
CA ASN A 21 14.16 -15.50 -19.51
C ASN A 21 15.23 -15.24 -18.43
N GLU A 22 16.48 -15.01 -18.76
CA GLU A 22 17.61 -14.99 -17.82
C GLU A 22 17.39 -14.02 -16.65
N LYS A 23 16.97 -12.79 -16.97
CA LYS A 23 16.74 -11.75 -15.96
C LYS A 23 15.60 -12.07 -14.98
N ALA A 24 14.64 -12.89 -15.38
CA ALA A 24 13.48 -13.23 -14.57
C ALA A 24 13.70 -14.46 -13.68
N VAL A 25 14.74 -15.27 -13.95
CA VAL A 25 14.96 -16.54 -13.24
C VAL A 25 15.11 -16.34 -11.74
N ASP A 26 15.86 -15.33 -11.32
CA ASP A 26 16.14 -15.09 -9.91
C ASP A 26 14.90 -14.63 -9.16
N LYS A 27 14.11 -13.73 -9.76
CA LYS A 27 12.84 -13.25 -9.19
C LYS A 27 11.83 -14.39 -9.08
N VAL A 28 11.72 -15.24 -10.11
CA VAL A 28 10.85 -16.43 -10.07
C VAL A 28 11.34 -17.48 -9.07
N ALA A 29 12.66 -17.68 -8.94
CA ALA A 29 13.21 -18.59 -7.94
C ALA A 29 12.94 -18.12 -6.51
N ALA A 30 13.09 -16.82 -6.23
CA ALA A 30 12.73 -16.23 -4.94
C ALA A 30 11.24 -16.43 -4.63
N SER A 31 10.37 -16.15 -5.59
CA SER A 31 8.93 -16.37 -5.47
C SER A 31 8.57 -17.83 -5.21
N ILE A 32 9.18 -18.78 -5.91
CA ILE A 32 8.94 -20.22 -5.68
C ILE A 32 9.44 -20.66 -4.28
N LYS A 33 10.55 -20.11 -3.82
CA LYS A 33 11.10 -20.41 -2.50
C LYS A 33 10.18 -19.93 -1.38
N GLU A 34 9.63 -18.73 -1.51
CA GLU A 34 8.77 -18.10 -0.52
C GLU A 34 7.35 -18.68 -0.53
N PHE A 35 6.71 -18.66 -1.69
CA PHE A 35 5.28 -18.99 -1.80
C PHE A 35 5.03 -20.45 -2.19
N GLY A 36 6.07 -21.20 -2.54
CA GLY A 36 5.96 -22.51 -3.13
C GLY A 36 5.67 -22.47 -4.64
N PHE A 37 5.69 -23.60 -5.29
CA PHE A 37 5.44 -23.72 -6.73
C PHE A 37 3.92 -23.66 -7.02
N ARG A 38 3.34 -22.46 -7.12
CA ARG A 38 1.88 -22.24 -7.22
C ARG A 38 1.35 -22.29 -8.66
N ASN A 39 2.18 -21.93 -9.64
CA ASN A 39 1.80 -21.88 -11.06
C ASN A 39 2.44 -23.06 -11.82
N PRO A 40 1.71 -24.14 -12.15
CA PRO A 40 2.26 -25.31 -12.83
C PRO A 40 2.89 -24.98 -14.19
N ILE A 41 3.82 -25.83 -14.64
CA ILE A 41 4.37 -25.79 -16.01
C ILE A 41 3.39 -26.47 -16.93
N ILE A 42 3.05 -25.87 -18.07
CA ILE A 42 2.16 -26.46 -19.07
C ILE A 42 3.03 -27.19 -20.12
N ILE A 43 2.70 -28.45 -20.38
CA ILE A 43 3.43 -29.32 -21.29
C ILE A 43 2.47 -29.95 -22.30
N ASP A 44 3.02 -30.39 -23.43
CA ASP A 44 2.33 -31.19 -24.42
C ASP A 44 2.43 -32.71 -24.08
N LYS A 45 1.86 -33.55 -24.95
CA LYS A 45 1.91 -35.01 -24.84
C LYS A 45 3.32 -35.61 -24.84
N ASN A 46 4.32 -34.89 -25.36
CA ASN A 46 5.71 -35.32 -25.45
C ASN A 46 6.57 -34.76 -24.30
N ASN A 47 5.98 -34.13 -23.29
CA ASN A 47 6.63 -33.38 -22.19
C ASN A 47 7.37 -32.11 -22.68
N GLU A 48 7.12 -31.64 -23.90
CA GLU A 48 7.67 -30.37 -24.36
C GLU A 48 6.92 -29.18 -23.73
N ILE A 49 7.68 -28.21 -23.24
CA ILE A 49 7.09 -27.09 -22.52
C ILE A 49 6.35 -26.16 -23.48
N ILE A 50 5.09 -25.90 -23.15
CA ILE A 50 4.24 -24.89 -23.78
C ILE A 50 4.39 -23.57 -23.06
N ALA A 51 4.21 -23.55 -21.73
CA ALA A 51 4.32 -22.35 -20.89
C ALA A 51 5.09 -22.65 -19.59
N GLY A 52 5.96 -21.75 -19.16
CA GLY A 52 6.68 -21.86 -17.89
C GLY A 52 8.18 -22.16 -18.01
N HIS A 53 8.84 -21.82 -19.11
CA HIS A 53 10.30 -21.99 -19.28
C HIS A 53 11.11 -21.35 -18.14
N THR A 54 10.74 -20.13 -17.71
CA THR A 54 11.39 -19.44 -16.58
C THR A 54 11.22 -20.22 -15.28
N ARG A 55 10.04 -20.81 -15.06
CA ARG A 55 9.75 -21.67 -13.87
C ARG A 55 10.60 -22.94 -13.87
N LEU A 56 10.83 -23.55 -15.03
CA LEU A 56 11.77 -24.67 -15.15
C LEU A 56 13.20 -24.27 -14.78
N LEU A 57 13.67 -23.12 -15.30
CA LEU A 57 15.02 -22.61 -15.00
C LEU A 57 15.18 -22.29 -13.51
N ALA A 58 14.17 -21.65 -12.92
CA ALA A 58 14.12 -21.34 -11.49
C ALA A 58 14.12 -22.63 -10.64
N ALA A 59 13.33 -23.63 -11.03
CA ALA A 59 13.31 -24.94 -10.35
C ALA A 59 14.67 -25.65 -10.40
N LYS A 60 15.34 -25.63 -11.54
CA LYS A 60 16.72 -26.16 -11.68
C LYS A 60 17.69 -25.40 -10.78
N LYS A 61 17.61 -24.08 -10.71
CA LYS A 61 18.44 -23.24 -9.83
C LYS A 61 18.21 -23.56 -8.35
N LEU A 62 16.98 -23.86 -7.96
CA LEU A 62 16.60 -24.26 -6.60
C LEU A 62 16.95 -25.73 -6.28
N GLY A 63 17.41 -26.52 -7.25
CA GLY A 63 17.73 -27.94 -7.06
C GLY A 63 16.51 -28.84 -6.84
N LEU A 64 15.32 -28.41 -7.29
CA LEU A 64 14.11 -29.22 -7.20
C LEU A 64 14.25 -30.43 -8.13
N LYS A 65 13.74 -31.58 -7.69
CA LYS A 65 13.74 -32.81 -8.48
C LYS A 65 12.49 -32.96 -9.34
N GLU A 66 11.37 -32.46 -8.82
CA GLU A 66 10.06 -32.55 -9.44
C GLU A 66 9.35 -31.22 -9.40
N VAL A 67 8.49 -30.97 -10.37
CA VAL A 67 7.69 -29.74 -10.47
C VAL A 67 6.25 -30.08 -10.85
N PRO A 68 5.27 -29.27 -10.42
CA PRO A 68 3.89 -29.43 -10.83
C PRO A 68 3.74 -29.07 -12.31
N THR A 69 3.07 -29.97 -13.04
CA THR A 69 2.79 -29.81 -14.47
C THR A 69 1.33 -30.01 -14.78
N ILE A 70 0.88 -29.40 -15.85
CA ILE A 70 -0.44 -29.62 -16.46
C ILE A 70 -0.23 -30.05 -17.89
N ARG A 71 -0.89 -31.12 -18.28
CA ARG A 71 -0.82 -31.66 -19.63
C ARG A 71 -1.92 -31.08 -20.51
N ALA A 72 -1.54 -30.57 -21.67
CA ALA A 72 -2.44 -30.02 -22.69
C ALA A 72 -2.46 -30.94 -23.92
N ASP A 73 -2.94 -32.18 -23.72
CA ASP A 73 -2.95 -33.23 -24.74
C ASP A 73 -4.09 -33.04 -25.76
N ASP A 74 -5.03 -32.16 -25.47
CA ASP A 74 -6.20 -31.83 -26.27
C ASP A 74 -5.91 -30.79 -27.38
N LEU A 75 -4.71 -30.19 -27.39
CA LEU A 75 -4.32 -29.19 -28.36
C LEU A 75 -3.66 -29.79 -29.60
N THR A 76 -3.99 -29.25 -30.81
CA THR A 76 -3.25 -29.54 -32.04
C THR A 76 -1.85 -28.89 -32.02
N ALA A 77 -0.95 -29.30 -32.90
CA ALA A 77 0.38 -28.73 -33.02
C ALA A 77 0.35 -27.20 -33.29
N GLU A 78 -0.60 -26.75 -34.12
CA GLU A 78 -0.83 -25.34 -34.45
C GLU A 78 -1.35 -24.57 -33.24
N GLN A 79 -2.28 -25.16 -32.49
CA GLN A 79 -2.79 -24.57 -31.25
C GLN A 79 -1.73 -24.44 -30.17
N VAL A 80 -0.84 -25.43 -30.03
CA VAL A 80 0.30 -25.37 -29.11
C VAL A 80 1.22 -24.20 -29.46
N LYS A 81 1.56 -24.00 -30.75
CA LYS A 81 2.38 -22.87 -31.21
C LYS A 81 1.69 -21.53 -30.95
N ALA A 82 0.39 -21.43 -31.28
CA ALA A 82 -0.40 -20.23 -31.06
C ALA A 82 -0.49 -19.90 -29.55
N PHE A 83 -0.70 -20.92 -28.70
CA PHE A 83 -0.82 -20.73 -27.25
C PHE A 83 0.51 -20.25 -26.62
N ARG A 84 1.66 -20.78 -27.06
CA ARG A 84 2.97 -20.27 -26.61
C ARG A 84 3.12 -18.76 -26.85
N ILE A 85 2.65 -18.28 -27.99
CA ILE A 85 2.70 -16.84 -28.32
C ILE A 85 1.68 -16.07 -27.50
N ALA A 86 0.45 -16.55 -27.47
CA ALA A 86 -0.66 -15.88 -26.79
C ALA A 86 -0.44 -15.75 -25.27
N ASP A 87 0.04 -16.80 -24.58
CA ASP A 87 0.33 -16.79 -23.16
C ASP A 87 1.33 -15.69 -22.79
N ASN A 88 2.36 -15.51 -23.63
CA ASN A 88 3.33 -14.44 -23.42
C ASN A 88 2.78 -13.05 -23.78
N LYS A 89 2.03 -12.96 -24.87
CA LYS A 89 1.57 -11.67 -25.39
C LYS A 89 0.45 -11.07 -24.56
N THR A 90 -0.47 -11.90 -24.07
CA THR A 90 -1.59 -11.43 -23.24
C THR A 90 -1.12 -10.80 -21.92
N ALA A 91 -0.02 -11.28 -21.35
CA ALA A 91 0.57 -10.68 -20.15
C ALA A 91 1.06 -9.24 -20.35
N GLU A 92 1.38 -8.86 -21.61
CA GLU A 92 1.86 -7.51 -21.94
C GLU A 92 0.72 -6.47 -22.04
N TYR A 93 -0.53 -6.90 -22.11
CA TYR A 93 -1.69 -5.98 -22.14
C TYR A 93 -2.21 -5.58 -20.76
N SER A 94 -1.68 -6.17 -19.70
CA SER A 94 -2.02 -5.80 -18.33
C SER A 94 -1.13 -4.64 -17.89
N GLU A 95 -1.76 -3.59 -17.36
CA GLU A 95 -1.08 -2.42 -16.81
C GLU A 95 -1.32 -2.33 -15.31
N TRP A 96 -0.35 -1.80 -14.58
CA TRP A 96 -0.47 -1.58 -13.14
C TRP A 96 -1.30 -0.31 -12.85
N ASN A 97 -2.25 -0.41 -11.94
CA ASN A 97 -2.75 0.77 -11.25
C ASN A 97 -1.73 1.12 -10.15
N PHE A 98 -0.91 2.14 -10.41
CA PHE A 98 0.20 2.49 -9.53
C PHE A 98 -0.25 3.03 -8.17
N GLU A 99 -1.43 3.65 -8.06
CA GLU A 99 -1.96 4.09 -6.76
C GLU A 99 -2.33 2.90 -5.88
N LEU A 100 -3.08 1.94 -6.41
CA LEU A 100 -3.43 0.72 -5.69
C LEU A 100 -2.19 -0.12 -5.37
N LEU A 101 -1.26 -0.25 -6.32
CA LEU A 101 -0.01 -0.97 -6.11
C LEU A 101 0.82 -0.35 -4.98
N ALA A 102 0.89 0.98 -4.91
CA ALA A 102 1.63 1.68 -3.87
C ALA A 102 0.99 1.49 -2.48
N GLN A 103 -0.36 1.44 -2.40
CA GLN A 103 -1.08 1.12 -1.17
C GLN A 103 -0.77 -0.30 -0.67
N GLU A 104 -0.83 -1.29 -1.55
CA GLU A 104 -0.49 -2.69 -1.23
C GLU A 104 0.97 -2.83 -0.75
N LEU A 105 1.92 -2.12 -1.41
CA LEU A 105 3.32 -2.12 -0.99
C LEU A 105 3.51 -1.43 0.37
N GLU A 106 2.75 -0.37 0.67
CA GLU A 106 2.78 0.29 1.97
C GLU A 106 2.26 -0.62 3.08
N GLU A 107 1.16 -1.32 2.85
CA GLU A 107 0.60 -2.29 3.80
C GLU A 107 1.59 -3.43 4.10
N LEU A 108 2.24 -3.98 3.06
CA LEU A 108 3.28 -4.99 3.23
C LEU A 108 4.47 -4.45 4.03
N LYS A 109 4.90 -3.20 3.77
CA LYS A 109 5.98 -2.54 4.50
C LYS A 109 5.63 -2.32 5.97
N LEU A 110 4.40 -1.92 6.27
CA LEU A 110 3.90 -1.75 7.64
C LEU A 110 3.82 -3.08 8.40
N ALA A 111 3.59 -4.19 7.67
CA ALA A 111 3.63 -5.54 8.20
C ALA A 111 5.06 -6.13 8.35
N ASP A 112 6.11 -5.32 8.13
CA ASP A 112 7.52 -5.72 8.13
C ASP A 112 7.84 -6.86 7.15
N TYR A 113 7.11 -6.91 6.02
CA TYR A 113 7.30 -7.90 4.97
C TYR A 113 8.39 -7.48 3.99
N ASP A 114 9.23 -8.42 3.54
CA ASP A 114 10.33 -8.16 2.60
C ASP A 114 9.78 -7.85 1.20
N LEU A 115 9.78 -6.57 0.81
CA LEU A 115 9.27 -6.10 -0.48
C LEU A 115 10.06 -6.66 -1.69
N SER A 116 11.30 -7.13 -1.52
CA SER A 116 12.06 -7.75 -2.60
C SER A 116 11.40 -9.03 -3.14
N LEU A 117 10.53 -9.66 -2.35
CA LEU A 117 9.77 -10.87 -2.71
C LEU A 117 8.58 -10.57 -3.64
N THR A 118 8.20 -9.30 -3.80
CA THR A 118 7.17 -8.87 -4.75
C THR A 118 7.64 -8.89 -6.22
N ALA A 119 8.92 -9.19 -6.45
CA ALA A 119 9.62 -9.11 -7.74
C ALA A 119 9.85 -7.68 -8.28
N PHE A 120 9.42 -6.64 -7.58
CA PHE A 120 9.89 -5.27 -7.83
C PHE A 120 11.31 -5.08 -7.28
N ASP A 121 12.11 -4.20 -7.89
CA ASP A 121 13.37 -3.78 -7.30
C ASP A 121 13.10 -2.78 -6.15
N LEU A 122 13.95 -2.78 -5.13
CA LEU A 122 13.74 -1.90 -3.95
C LEU A 122 13.61 -0.43 -4.37
N SER A 123 14.39 0.02 -5.38
CA SER A 123 14.30 1.38 -5.92
C SER A 123 12.97 1.67 -6.63
N GLU A 124 12.33 0.65 -7.21
CA GLU A 124 10.99 0.77 -7.79
C GLU A 124 9.95 0.88 -6.69
N CYS A 125 10.06 0.07 -5.64
CA CYS A 125 9.18 0.15 -4.47
C CYS A 125 9.26 1.52 -3.79
N GLU A 126 10.48 2.05 -3.59
CA GLU A 126 10.68 3.38 -3.00
C GLU A 126 10.00 4.49 -3.81
N LYS A 127 10.17 4.48 -5.13
CA LYS A 127 9.50 5.46 -6.02
C LYS A 127 7.98 5.38 -5.95
N LEU A 128 7.42 4.17 -5.91
CA LEU A 128 5.97 3.98 -5.79
C LEU A 128 5.44 4.48 -4.45
N LEU A 129 6.15 4.20 -3.35
CA LEU A 129 5.80 4.69 -2.02
C LEU A 129 5.90 6.22 -1.91
N ASP A 130 6.86 6.84 -2.58
CA ASP A 130 7.00 8.30 -2.60
C ASP A 130 5.88 8.96 -3.42
N LEU A 131 5.46 8.36 -4.54
CA LEU A 131 4.28 8.80 -5.29
C LEU A 131 3.02 8.78 -4.42
N LEU A 132 2.84 7.76 -3.59
CA LEU A 132 1.70 7.67 -2.67
C LEU A 132 1.71 8.82 -1.65
N LYS A 133 2.89 9.17 -1.11
CA LYS A 133 3.04 10.31 -0.20
C LYS A 133 2.69 11.64 -0.87
N GLU A 134 3.11 11.83 -2.13
CA GLU A 134 2.77 13.04 -2.90
C GLU A 134 1.26 13.15 -3.16
N VAL A 135 0.60 12.05 -3.51
CA VAL A 135 -0.86 12.03 -3.70
C VAL A 135 -1.58 12.34 -2.39
N ASN A 136 -1.16 11.71 -1.28
CA ASN A 136 -1.73 11.96 0.04
C ASN A 136 -1.46 13.40 0.53
N ASN A 137 -0.32 14.01 0.19
CA ASN A 137 -0.02 15.40 0.52
C ASN A 137 -0.81 16.40 -0.33
N LYS A 138 -1.10 16.09 -1.60
CA LYS A 138 -1.97 16.94 -2.44
C LYS A 138 -3.42 16.94 -1.97
N ASN A 139 -3.86 15.89 -1.30
CA ASN A 139 -5.19 15.83 -0.67
C ASN A 139 -5.25 16.53 0.70
N LYS A 140 -4.10 17.02 1.20
CA LYS A 140 -4.03 17.94 2.36
C LYS A 140 -4.08 19.40 1.91
N ASP A 141 -5.02 19.74 1.03
CA ASP A 141 -5.39 21.14 0.74
C ASP A 141 -6.16 21.76 1.92
N ASP A 142 -5.65 21.56 3.14
CA ASP A 142 -6.02 22.36 4.32
C ASP A 142 -5.15 23.64 4.46
N ASP A 143 -4.19 23.84 3.56
CA ASP A 143 -3.48 25.12 3.40
C ASP A 143 -4.35 26.08 2.55
N PHE A 144 -5.50 26.41 3.09
CA PHE A 144 -6.18 27.64 2.68
C PHE A 144 -5.30 28.80 3.10
N ASP A 145 -4.62 29.42 2.14
CA ASP A 145 -4.01 30.73 2.31
C ASP A 145 -5.13 31.77 2.42
N ILE A 146 -5.76 31.80 3.60
CA ILE A 146 -6.82 32.75 3.92
C ILE A 146 -6.13 34.10 4.09
N GLN A 147 -6.24 34.96 3.08
CA GLN A 147 -5.89 36.37 3.24
C GLN A 147 -6.84 36.95 4.28
N LEU A 148 -6.33 37.10 5.51
CA LEU A 148 -7.08 37.76 6.56
C LEU A 148 -7.41 39.19 6.13
N PRO A 149 -8.66 39.68 6.32
CA PRO A 149 -9.01 41.06 6.02
C PRO A 149 -8.16 42.00 6.88
N GLU A 150 -7.72 43.12 6.31
CA GLU A 150 -6.91 44.13 7.00
C GLU A 150 -7.58 44.65 8.29
N GLU A 151 -8.91 44.71 8.30
CA GLU A 151 -9.68 45.01 9.51
C GLU A 151 -10.60 43.82 9.86
N PRO A 152 -10.52 43.26 11.09
CA PRO A 152 -11.40 42.20 11.53
C PRO A 152 -12.87 42.60 11.55
N VAL A 153 -13.72 41.88 10.85
CA VAL A 153 -15.17 42.12 10.86
C VAL A 153 -15.78 41.73 12.21
N THR A 154 -15.24 40.67 12.86
CA THR A 154 -15.71 40.14 14.12
C THR A 154 -14.99 40.76 15.30
N LYS A 155 -15.73 41.21 16.32
CA LYS A 155 -15.21 41.79 17.57
C LYS A 155 -15.44 40.81 18.74
N ARG A 156 -14.64 40.98 19.79
CA ARG A 156 -14.82 40.18 20.99
C ARG A 156 -16.23 40.41 21.57
N GLY A 157 -16.94 39.33 21.86
CA GLY A 157 -18.30 39.29 22.31
C GLY A 157 -19.34 39.04 21.21
N ASP A 158 -18.96 39.12 19.93
CA ASP A 158 -19.90 38.85 18.83
C ASP A 158 -20.28 37.37 18.78
N ILE A 159 -21.58 37.10 18.59
CA ILE A 159 -22.13 35.77 18.39
C ILE A 159 -22.75 35.68 16.98
N TRP A 160 -22.19 34.80 16.16
CA TRP A 160 -22.65 34.51 14.81
C TRP A 160 -23.61 33.33 14.80
N LEU A 161 -24.70 33.45 14.06
CA LEU A 161 -25.66 32.35 13.88
C LEU A 161 -25.40 31.66 12.53
N LEU A 162 -25.04 30.38 12.57
CA LEU A 162 -24.77 29.52 11.43
C LEU A 162 -25.90 28.47 11.33
N GLY A 163 -27.04 28.86 10.80
CA GLY A 163 -28.26 28.07 10.87
C GLY A 163 -28.72 27.91 12.34
N LYS A 164 -28.70 26.68 12.86
CA LYS A 164 -29.03 26.39 14.27
C LYS A 164 -27.82 26.42 15.22
N HIS A 165 -26.61 26.62 14.68
CA HIS A 165 -25.36 26.64 15.47
C HIS A 165 -24.96 28.07 15.82
N ARG A 166 -24.26 28.23 16.94
CA ARG A 166 -23.73 29.52 17.42
C ARG A 166 -22.21 29.46 17.48
N LEU A 167 -21.57 30.50 16.97
CA LEU A 167 -20.11 30.68 17.03
C LEU A 167 -19.85 32.03 17.72
N MET A 168 -19.03 32.03 18.76
CA MET A 168 -18.70 33.25 19.51
C MET A 168 -17.21 33.60 19.37
N CYS A 169 -16.92 34.85 19.15
CA CYS A 169 -15.60 35.42 19.34
C CYS A 169 -15.40 35.81 20.80
N GLY A 170 -14.88 34.88 21.62
CA GLY A 170 -14.76 35.05 23.08
C GLY A 170 -13.63 34.24 23.68
N ASP A 171 -13.58 34.21 24.99
CA ASP A 171 -12.63 33.41 25.75
C ASP A 171 -13.33 32.15 26.30
N ALA A 172 -12.90 30.99 25.84
CA ALA A 172 -13.47 29.70 26.26
C ALA A 172 -13.25 29.40 27.77
N CYS A 173 -12.36 30.12 28.43
CA CYS A 173 -12.11 30.03 29.87
C CYS A 173 -12.93 31.06 30.66
N SER A 174 -13.65 31.97 30.00
CA SER A 174 -14.50 32.97 30.64
C SER A 174 -15.89 32.41 30.86
N GLU A 175 -16.31 32.30 32.11
CA GLU A 175 -17.67 31.85 32.50
C GLU A 175 -18.76 32.71 31.85
N SER A 176 -18.54 34.03 31.79
CA SER A 176 -19.49 34.97 31.18
C SER A 176 -19.64 34.76 29.69
N ASP A 177 -18.54 34.48 28.97
CA ASP A 177 -18.57 34.29 27.52
C ASP A 177 -19.26 32.95 27.19
N VAL A 178 -18.91 31.90 27.94
CA VAL A 178 -19.56 30.57 27.80
C VAL A 178 -21.06 30.67 28.11
N ALA A 179 -21.46 31.36 29.19
CA ALA A 179 -22.85 31.55 29.52
C ALA A 179 -23.60 32.33 28.42
N ALA A 180 -23.00 33.37 27.84
CA ALA A 180 -23.59 34.11 26.75
C ALA A 180 -23.76 33.27 25.46
N LEU A 181 -22.80 32.39 25.15
CA LEU A 181 -22.89 31.47 24.02
C LEU A 181 -23.97 30.40 24.24
N MET A 182 -24.02 29.81 25.42
CA MET A 182 -24.92 28.72 25.78
C MET A 182 -26.35 29.22 26.03
N ARG A 183 -26.51 30.45 26.54
CA ARG A 183 -27.79 31.01 27.01
C ARG A 183 -28.44 30.13 28.12
N GLU A 184 -29.57 29.51 27.81
CA GLU A 184 -30.28 28.60 28.70
C GLU A 184 -30.09 27.12 28.32
N ASP A 185 -29.30 26.84 27.23
CA ASP A 185 -29.08 25.50 26.77
C ASP A 185 -27.92 24.83 27.54
N PHE A 186 -27.96 23.49 27.62
CA PHE A 186 -26.89 22.66 28.19
C PHE A 186 -26.19 21.91 27.09
N ALA A 187 -24.89 21.69 27.25
CA ALA A 187 -24.10 20.86 26.34
C ALA A 187 -24.14 19.40 26.81
N ASP A 188 -24.45 18.48 25.90
CA ASP A 188 -24.35 17.04 26.14
C ASP A 188 -22.88 16.56 26.11
N MET A 189 -22.02 17.28 25.40
CA MET A 189 -20.60 16.96 25.25
C MET A 189 -19.77 18.23 25.06
N VAL A 190 -18.56 18.25 25.64
CA VAL A 190 -17.56 19.30 25.42
C VAL A 190 -16.39 18.67 24.66
N PHE A 191 -16.05 19.25 23.51
CA PHE A 191 -14.86 18.91 22.74
C PHE A 191 -13.95 20.12 22.71
N THR A 192 -12.71 19.97 23.22
CA THR A 192 -11.76 21.09 23.37
C THR A 192 -10.33 20.61 23.18
N ASP A 193 -9.50 21.48 22.64
CA ASP A 193 -8.04 21.31 22.54
C ASP A 193 -7.34 22.39 23.39
N PRO A 194 -7.16 22.12 24.69
CA PRO A 194 -6.54 23.09 25.59
C PRO A 194 -5.02 23.17 25.31
N PRO A 195 -4.41 24.38 25.43
CA PRO A 195 -2.98 24.58 25.23
C PRO A 195 -2.19 23.92 26.37
N TRP A 196 -1.82 22.66 26.20
CA TRP A 196 -1.16 21.82 27.21
C TRP A 196 0.21 22.34 27.66
N SER A 197 0.94 23.07 26.81
CA SER A 197 2.32 23.46 27.09
C SER A 197 2.48 24.58 28.14
N GLU A 198 1.48 25.43 28.34
CA GLU A 198 1.59 26.56 29.31
C GLU A 198 1.01 26.22 30.69
N LEU A 199 -0.03 25.42 30.76
CA LEU A 199 -0.67 25.03 32.04
C LEU A 199 0.22 24.11 32.88
N TRP A 200 1.00 23.25 32.27
CA TRP A 200 1.92 22.35 32.99
C TRP A 200 3.15 23.08 33.53
N ARG A 201 3.73 24.04 32.80
CA ARG A 201 4.86 24.84 33.27
C ARG A 201 4.51 25.66 34.52
N ASN A 202 3.31 26.23 34.56
CA ASN A 202 2.87 27.05 35.70
C ASN A 202 2.47 26.21 36.94
N ARG A 203 2.11 24.93 36.76
CA ARG A 203 1.89 24.01 37.90
C ARG A 203 3.17 23.41 38.45
N ALA A 204 4.14 23.06 37.62
CA ALA A 204 5.42 22.55 38.02
C ALA A 204 6.19 23.59 38.85
N SER A 205 6.24 24.88 38.42
CA SER A 205 6.89 25.95 39.16
C SER A 205 6.21 26.31 40.49
N LYS A 206 4.93 25.98 40.70
CA LYS A 206 4.20 26.15 41.96
C LYS A 206 4.38 24.97 42.93
N LEU A 207 4.77 23.80 42.43
CA LEU A 207 5.05 22.62 43.27
C LEU A 207 6.51 22.63 43.81
N GLU A 208 7.45 23.21 43.09
CA GLU A 208 8.87 23.32 43.52
C GLU A 208 9.10 24.40 44.60
N THR A 209 8.15 25.30 44.80
CA THR A 209 8.28 26.36 45.85
C THR A 209 7.65 26.02 47.19
N LYS A 210 7.19 24.77 47.42
CA LYS A 210 6.52 24.38 48.67
C LYS A 210 7.33 23.43 49.57
N ASP A 211 8.57 23.06 49.20
CA ASP A 211 9.33 22.05 49.94
C ASP A 211 10.66 22.53 50.53
N ASP A 212 10.86 23.84 50.71
CA ASP A 212 12.03 24.35 51.45
C ASP A 212 11.65 25.38 52.52
N SER A 213 10.84 24.95 53.51
CA SER A 213 10.81 25.60 54.83
C SER A 213 9.90 24.83 55.82
N GLN A 214 10.45 23.78 56.41
CA GLN A 214 10.33 23.45 57.84
C GLN A 214 11.28 22.35 58.24
#